data_3351de5cc0652facf88272179bbabf68
#
_entry.id   3351de5cc0652facf88272179bbabf68
#
_cell.length_a   1.000
_cell.length_b   1.000
_cell.length_c   1.000
_cell.angle_alpha   90.00
_cell.angle_beta   90.00
_cell.angle_gamma   90.00
#
_symmetry.space_group_name_H-M   'P 1'
#
loop_
_entity.id
_entity.type
_entity.pdbx_description
1 polymer ?
#
loop_
_entity_poly.entity_id
_entity_poly.type
_entity_poly.pdbx_seq_one_letter_code
_entity_poly.pdbx_strand_id
1 'polypeptide(L)'
;MRATALHEASYEASPGERFAAEVAAGAREVPFGLHLPAAFPLFASRPRYTVRHLLKTADVADGSVSYVHEPPKGRIGAAGTAYGATPEAAFAPRLMKAPLTDLSVEVPLPDGVAADPALLAAYVDYRVLVRLSVVENESLLHGTADGAITGLLGLPGSRSAESHDDLATTVTRAAGEIEETGGSCDGVVAHPETYWKMVRDDLLVRFQNAGITVSRTRMMPKDTLLMGDFRAACTLLMPGVASIELLPGAVRATSRIGLAVHLPQHLMAVKWHG
;
A
#
# COMPACT_ATOMS: atom_id res chain seq x y z
N MET A 1 -14.68 20.05 43.36
CA MET A 1 -14.25 20.01 41.93
C MET A 1 -12.96 19.18 41.91
N ARG A 2 -13.02 17.95 41.38
CA ARG A 2 -11.84 17.10 41.18
C ARG A 2 -11.30 17.40 39.78
N ALA A 3 -10.08 17.89 39.70
CA ALA A 3 -9.34 18.02 38.44
C ALA A 3 -9.13 16.62 37.85
N THR A 4 -9.71 16.37 36.72
CA THR A 4 -9.46 15.17 35.91
C THR A 4 -8.03 15.29 35.38
N ALA A 5 -7.14 14.39 35.84
CA ALA A 5 -5.81 14.26 35.30
C ALA A 5 -5.94 13.93 33.79
N LEU A 6 -5.46 14.82 32.94
CA LEU A 6 -5.21 14.52 31.55
C LEU A 6 -4.23 13.33 31.53
N HIS A 7 -4.67 12.22 30.94
CA HIS A 7 -3.78 11.13 30.59
C HIS A 7 -2.66 11.71 29.74
N GLU A 8 -1.45 11.77 30.24
CA GLU A 8 -0.25 11.91 29.44
C GLU A 8 -0.25 10.70 28.51
N ALA A 9 -0.60 10.92 27.24
CA ALA A 9 -0.32 9.95 26.19
C ALA A 9 1.20 9.73 26.24
N SER A 10 1.64 8.52 26.57
CA SER A 10 3.05 8.16 26.52
C SER A 10 3.53 8.46 25.10
N TYR A 11 4.39 9.45 24.97
CA TYR A 11 4.98 9.85 23.70
C TYR A 11 5.93 8.72 23.28
N GLU A 12 5.48 7.92 22.34
CA GLU A 12 6.32 6.87 21.77
C GLU A 12 7.30 7.53 20.82
N ALA A 13 8.61 7.37 21.07
CA ALA A 13 9.65 7.96 20.25
C ALA A 13 9.52 7.52 18.78
N SER A 14 9.72 8.46 17.85
CA SER A 14 9.69 8.19 16.42
C SER A 14 10.81 7.22 16.02
N PRO A 15 10.69 6.50 14.89
CA PRO A 15 11.78 5.68 14.37
C PRO A 15 13.09 6.45 14.21
N GLY A 16 13.02 7.72 13.77
CA GLY A 16 14.19 8.60 13.66
C GLY A 16 14.77 8.99 15.01
N GLU A 17 13.95 9.31 16.03
CA GLU A 17 14.42 9.61 17.39
C GLU A 17 15.10 8.39 18.02
N ARG A 18 14.52 7.19 17.87
CA ARG A 18 15.14 5.93 18.33
C ARG A 18 16.46 5.67 17.63
N PHE A 19 16.47 5.81 16.29
CA PHE A 19 17.70 5.64 15.51
C PHE A 19 18.80 6.60 15.94
N ALA A 20 18.50 7.88 16.07
CA ALA A 20 19.48 8.89 16.49
C ALA A 20 20.03 8.63 17.90
N ALA A 21 19.20 8.22 18.85
CA ALA A 21 19.63 7.87 20.21
C ALA A 21 20.57 6.65 20.21
N GLU A 22 20.25 5.59 19.48
CA GLU A 22 21.08 4.39 19.38
C GLU A 22 22.40 4.66 18.62
N VAL A 23 22.38 5.49 17.59
CA VAL A 23 23.59 5.93 16.89
C VAL A 23 24.49 6.74 17.82
N ALA A 24 23.93 7.64 18.65
CA ALA A 24 24.69 8.37 19.66
C ALA A 24 25.30 7.44 20.73
N ALA A 25 24.69 6.29 20.99
CA ALA A 25 25.22 5.22 21.84
C ALA A 25 26.22 4.30 21.14
N GLY A 26 26.52 4.53 19.85
CA GLY A 26 27.51 3.79 19.07
C GLY A 26 26.94 2.67 18.17
N ALA A 27 25.63 2.51 18.10
CA ALA A 27 25.02 1.57 17.17
C ALA A 27 25.15 2.06 15.71
N ARG A 28 25.26 1.12 14.78
CA ARG A 28 25.28 1.40 13.34
C ARG A 28 23.99 0.97 12.65
N GLU A 29 23.32 -0.02 13.19
CA GLU A 29 22.04 -0.56 12.69
C GLU A 29 21.02 -0.61 13.83
N VAL A 30 19.81 -0.16 13.56
CA VAL A 30 18.73 -0.08 14.55
C VAL A 30 17.46 -0.67 13.96
N PRO A 31 16.88 -1.74 14.55
CA PRO A 31 15.59 -2.25 14.12
C PRO A 31 14.47 -1.28 14.51
N PHE A 32 13.45 -1.18 13.66
CA PHE A 32 12.25 -0.42 13.94
C PHE A 32 10.98 -1.18 13.56
N GLY A 33 9.86 -0.88 14.22
CA GLY A 33 8.56 -1.44 13.89
C GLY A 33 7.98 -0.80 12.63
N LEU A 34 7.45 -1.62 11.72
CA LEU A 34 6.76 -1.14 10.51
C LEU A 34 5.33 -0.65 10.78
N HIS A 35 4.79 -0.92 11.94
CA HIS A 35 3.57 -0.29 12.40
C HIS A 35 3.87 1.18 12.72
N LEU A 36 3.99 1.97 11.66
CA LEU A 36 4.08 3.42 11.80
C LEU A 36 2.71 3.89 12.30
N PRO A 37 2.61 4.33 13.57
CA PRO A 37 1.32 4.72 14.10
C PRO A 37 0.76 5.86 13.26
N ALA A 38 -0.55 5.83 13.01
CA ALA A 38 -1.29 6.96 12.44
C ALA A 38 -1.10 8.27 13.25
N ALA A 39 -0.52 8.15 14.44
CA ALA A 39 -0.23 9.23 15.38
C ALA A 39 1.02 10.06 15.08
N PHE A 40 1.89 9.66 14.13
CA PHE A 40 2.97 10.56 13.72
C PHE A 40 2.38 11.72 12.92
N PRO A 41 2.51 12.98 13.38
CA PRO A 41 1.91 14.14 12.69
C PRO A 41 2.34 14.26 11.23
N LEU A 42 3.57 13.85 10.91
CA LEU A 42 4.09 13.83 9.55
C LEU A 42 3.42 12.77 8.66
N PHE A 43 2.94 11.66 9.22
CA PHE A 43 2.24 10.62 8.47
C PHE A 43 0.73 10.87 8.41
N ALA A 44 0.14 11.47 9.44
CA ALA A 44 -1.27 11.85 9.45
C ALA A 44 -1.61 12.89 8.39
N SER A 45 -0.72 13.87 8.16
CA SER A 45 -0.93 14.94 7.17
C SER A 45 -0.51 14.58 5.74
N ARG A 46 0.29 13.54 5.56
CA ARG A 46 0.80 13.10 4.25
C ARG A 46 0.81 11.58 4.16
N PRO A 47 -0.26 10.95 3.68
CA PRO A 47 -0.31 9.51 3.51
C PRO A 47 0.85 9.06 2.59
N ARG A 48 1.75 8.24 3.12
CA ARG A 48 2.94 7.76 2.43
C ARG A 48 2.76 6.35 1.89
N TYR A 49 2.18 5.50 2.70
CA TYR A 49 1.88 4.10 2.36
C TYR A 49 0.47 4.00 1.76
N THR A 50 0.28 4.62 0.59
CA THR A 50 -1.05 4.80 -0.02
C THR A 50 -1.67 3.49 -0.48
N VAL A 51 -0.87 2.53 -0.94
CA VAL A 51 -1.35 1.21 -1.36
C VAL A 51 -1.54 0.31 -0.15
N ARG A 52 -0.56 0.26 0.77
CA ARG A 52 -0.63 -0.56 2.00
C ARG A 52 -1.93 -0.35 2.78
N HIS A 53 -2.39 0.89 2.91
CA HIS A 53 -3.60 1.22 3.68
C HIS A 53 -4.90 0.63 3.12
N LEU A 54 -4.91 0.25 1.86
CA LEU A 54 -6.05 -0.41 1.24
C LEU A 54 -6.01 -1.93 1.46
N LEU A 55 -4.82 -2.51 1.64
CA LEU A 55 -4.63 -3.94 1.75
C LEU A 55 -4.94 -4.46 3.17
N LYS A 56 -5.37 -5.69 3.26
CA LYS A 56 -5.29 -6.45 4.51
C LYS A 56 -3.83 -6.70 4.83
N THR A 57 -3.43 -6.57 6.09
CA THR A 57 -2.08 -6.87 6.56
C THR A 57 -2.08 -8.13 7.42
N ALA A 58 -1.00 -8.90 7.37
CA ALA A 58 -0.79 -10.05 8.24
C ALA A 58 0.66 -10.07 8.74
N ASP A 59 0.82 -10.23 10.04
CA ASP A 59 2.13 -10.48 10.63
C ASP A 59 2.50 -11.93 10.39
N VAL A 60 3.71 -12.17 9.90
CA VAL A 60 4.18 -13.49 9.51
C VAL A 60 5.60 -13.73 10.02
N ALA A 61 5.96 -14.98 10.24
CA ALA A 61 7.34 -15.34 10.49
C ALA A 61 8.17 -15.17 9.21
N ASP A 62 9.49 -15.09 9.37
CA ASP A 62 10.40 -14.99 8.23
C ASP A 62 10.28 -16.21 7.30
N GLY A 63 10.40 -16.01 6.00
CA GLY A 63 10.32 -17.05 5.00
C GLY A 63 9.26 -16.83 3.92
N SER A 64 8.60 -17.91 3.48
CA SER A 64 7.50 -17.87 2.53
C SER A 64 6.18 -18.29 3.19
N VAL A 65 5.09 -17.68 2.80
CA VAL A 65 3.75 -17.98 3.32
C VAL A 65 2.92 -18.69 2.27
N SER A 66 2.33 -19.84 2.66
CA SER A 66 1.38 -20.55 1.80
C SER A 66 -0.01 -19.91 1.90
N TYR A 67 -0.66 -19.72 0.75
CA TYR A 67 -1.99 -19.12 0.67
C TYR A 67 -2.80 -19.75 -0.45
N VAL A 68 -4.13 -19.60 -0.38
CA VAL A 68 -5.04 -20.03 -1.45
C VAL A 68 -5.20 -18.89 -2.46
N HIS A 69 -4.91 -19.20 -3.71
CA HIS A 69 -5.11 -18.32 -4.87
C HIS A 69 -6.28 -18.88 -5.69
N GLU A 70 -7.29 -18.07 -5.93
CA GLU A 70 -8.50 -18.46 -6.65
C GLU A 70 -8.72 -17.60 -7.91
N PRO A 71 -7.92 -17.80 -8.97
CA PRO A 71 -8.16 -17.11 -10.22
C PRO A 71 -9.41 -17.63 -10.92
N PRO A 72 -10.10 -16.81 -11.72
CA PRO A 72 -11.24 -17.26 -12.51
C PRO A 72 -10.81 -18.31 -13.54
N LYS A 73 -11.69 -19.28 -13.81
CA LYS A 73 -11.53 -20.22 -14.92
C LYS A 73 -11.99 -19.56 -16.21
N GLY A 74 -11.05 -18.97 -16.94
CA GLY A 74 -11.34 -18.30 -18.19
C GLY A 74 -11.83 -16.85 -18.00
N ARG A 75 -12.52 -16.33 -19.01
CA ARG A 75 -13.01 -14.95 -18.99
C ARG A 75 -14.27 -14.86 -18.13
N ILE A 76 -14.26 -13.98 -17.15
CA ILE A 76 -15.48 -13.63 -16.41
C ILE A 76 -16.40 -12.92 -17.40
N GLY A 77 -17.58 -13.48 -17.62
CA GLY A 77 -18.59 -12.91 -18.52
C GLY A 77 -19.21 -11.63 -17.98
N ALA A 78 -20.19 -11.13 -18.69
CA ALA A 78 -21.04 -10.05 -18.21
C ALA A 78 -21.78 -10.48 -16.92
N ALA A 79 -22.29 -9.48 -16.20
CA ALA A 79 -22.99 -9.64 -14.94
C ALA A 79 -23.85 -10.89 -14.83
N GLY A 80 -23.70 -11.58 -13.72
CA GLY A 80 -24.53 -12.74 -13.38
C GLY A 80 -24.21 -14.03 -14.13
N THR A 81 -23.40 -14.02 -15.19
CA THR A 81 -23.08 -15.25 -15.94
C THR A 81 -21.94 -16.05 -15.33
N ALA A 82 -21.01 -15.41 -14.60
CA ALA A 82 -19.94 -16.09 -13.89
C ALA A 82 -20.41 -16.76 -12.59
N TYR A 83 -21.52 -16.29 -12.05
CA TYR A 83 -22.05 -16.67 -10.73
C TYR A 83 -23.45 -17.29 -10.85
N GLY A 84 -23.68 -18.06 -11.89
CA GLY A 84 -24.94 -18.81 -12.03
C GLY A 84 -25.18 -19.82 -10.90
N ALA A 85 -25.93 -20.85 -11.16
CA ALA A 85 -26.31 -21.87 -10.16
C ALA A 85 -25.11 -22.62 -9.52
N THR A 86 -23.92 -22.49 -10.07
CA THR A 86 -22.67 -23.12 -9.56
C THR A 86 -21.48 -22.14 -9.61
N PRO A 87 -21.48 -21.11 -8.75
CA PRO A 87 -20.39 -20.10 -8.74
C PRO A 87 -19.01 -20.71 -8.52
N GLU A 88 -18.89 -21.76 -7.72
CA GLU A 88 -17.62 -22.45 -7.42
C GLU A 88 -16.98 -23.08 -8.67
N ALA A 89 -17.78 -23.42 -9.67
CA ALA A 89 -17.27 -23.96 -10.94
C ALA A 89 -16.50 -22.90 -11.76
N ALA A 90 -16.68 -21.61 -11.46
CA ALA A 90 -16.01 -20.52 -12.15
C ALA A 90 -14.59 -20.26 -11.65
N PHE A 91 -14.15 -20.88 -10.55
CA PHE A 91 -12.85 -20.66 -9.93
C PHE A 91 -11.96 -21.91 -9.96
N ALA A 92 -10.67 -21.69 -9.86
CA ALA A 92 -9.66 -22.74 -9.84
C ALA A 92 -8.70 -22.55 -8.66
N PRO A 93 -9.12 -22.88 -7.43
CA PRO A 93 -8.30 -22.68 -6.24
C PRO A 93 -6.98 -23.46 -6.37
N ARG A 94 -5.88 -22.81 -5.99
CA ARG A 94 -4.53 -23.35 -6.00
C ARG A 94 -3.81 -22.96 -4.72
N LEU A 95 -3.00 -23.88 -4.19
CA LEU A 95 -2.08 -23.56 -3.11
C LEU A 95 -0.85 -22.90 -3.73
N MET A 96 -0.61 -21.65 -3.35
CA MET A 96 0.53 -20.84 -3.79
C MET A 96 1.43 -20.51 -2.60
N LYS A 97 2.64 -20.05 -2.90
CA LYS A 97 3.56 -19.51 -1.90
C LYS A 97 3.90 -18.07 -2.27
N ALA A 98 3.75 -17.16 -1.31
CA ALA A 98 4.22 -15.79 -1.42
C ALA A 98 5.62 -15.72 -0.80
N PRO A 99 6.66 -15.43 -1.57
CA PRO A 99 7.98 -15.14 -1.01
C PRO A 99 7.96 -13.79 -0.29
N LEU A 100 8.86 -13.64 0.68
CA LEU A 100 9.18 -12.35 1.27
C LEU A 100 10.41 -11.77 0.56
N THR A 101 10.43 -10.48 0.33
CA THR A 101 11.54 -9.76 -0.31
C THR A 101 11.91 -8.51 0.45
N ASP A 102 13.18 -8.14 0.40
CA ASP A 102 13.68 -6.92 1.03
C ASP A 102 13.53 -5.73 0.09
N LEU A 103 12.85 -4.72 0.59
CA LEU A 103 12.79 -3.40 -0.04
C LEU A 103 13.79 -2.50 0.68
N SER A 104 14.72 -1.92 -0.06
CA SER A 104 15.79 -1.10 0.49
C SER A 104 15.87 0.25 -0.21
N VAL A 105 16.21 1.27 0.56
CA VAL A 105 16.52 2.59 0.04
C VAL A 105 17.77 3.11 0.74
N GLU A 106 18.66 3.71 -0.04
CA GLU A 106 19.81 4.41 0.47
C GLU A 106 19.67 5.90 0.14
N VAL A 107 19.83 6.73 1.17
CA VAL A 107 19.67 8.20 1.07
C VAL A 107 20.96 8.85 1.52
N PRO A 108 21.61 9.65 0.65
CA PRO A 108 22.82 10.39 1.02
C PRO A 108 22.61 11.24 2.27
N LEU A 109 23.54 11.19 3.20
CA LEU A 109 23.49 11.95 4.44
C LEU A 109 24.40 13.18 4.30
N PRO A 110 23.86 14.41 4.42
CA PRO A 110 24.69 15.60 4.38
C PRO A 110 25.69 15.66 5.54
N ASP A 111 26.85 16.28 5.31
CA ASP A 111 27.88 16.46 6.31
C ASP A 111 27.33 17.17 7.55
N GLY A 112 27.75 16.71 8.73
CA GLY A 112 27.33 17.27 10.01
C GLY A 112 25.97 16.76 10.54
N VAL A 113 25.10 16.19 9.71
CA VAL A 113 23.78 15.69 10.17
C VAL A 113 23.94 14.56 11.17
N ALA A 114 24.91 13.66 10.99
CA ALA A 114 25.15 12.56 11.93
C ALA A 114 25.66 13.01 13.30
N ALA A 115 26.23 14.21 13.40
CA ALA A 115 26.77 14.76 14.65
C ALA A 115 25.67 15.40 15.54
N ASP A 116 24.51 15.70 14.97
CA ASP A 116 23.35 16.28 15.68
C ASP A 116 22.22 15.27 15.76
N PRO A 117 21.94 14.66 16.93
CA PRO A 117 20.92 13.65 17.08
C PRO A 117 19.51 14.13 16.68
N ALA A 118 19.16 15.40 16.98
CA ALA A 118 17.83 15.93 16.65
C ALA A 118 17.67 16.11 15.13
N LEU A 119 18.72 16.58 14.48
CA LEU A 119 18.72 16.73 13.02
C LEU A 119 18.73 15.38 12.32
N LEU A 120 19.49 14.40 12.83
CA LEU A 120 19.50 13.03 12.32
C LEU A 120 18.12 12.38 12.44
N ALA A 121 17.45 12.50 13.58
CA ALA A 121 16.10 12.00 13.80
C ALA A 121 15.12 12.57 12.78
N ALA A 122 15.09 13.90 12.66
CA ALA A 122 14.23 14.58 11.70
C ALA A 122 14.53 14.17 10.25
N TYR A 123 15.79 14.00 9.89
CA TYR A 123 16.21 13.57 8.56
C TYR A 123 15.72 12.15 8.24
N VAL A 124 15.87 11.22 9.18
CA VAL A 124 15.39 9.85 9.03
C VAL A 124 13.87 9.82 8.84
N ASP A 125 13.11 10.43 9.74
CA ASP A 125 11.66 10.42 9.69
C ASP A 125 11.11 11.12 8.44
N TYR A 126 11.70 12.25 8.09
CA TYR A 126 11.20 13.08 7.00
C TYR A 126 11.70 12.64 5.61
N ARG A 127 12.92 12.12 5.50
CA ARG A 127 13.56 11.84 4.21
C ARG A 127 13.67 10.34 3.94
N VAL A 128 14.26 9.60 4.88
CA VAL A 128 14.59 8.18 4.66
C VAL A 128 13.34 7.32 4.63
N LEU A 129 12.49 7.41 5.65
CA LEU A 129 11.24 6.63 5.73
C LEU A 129 10.25 7.01 4.63
N VAL A 130 10.24 8.26 4.22
CA VAL A 130 9.45 8.70 3.06
C VAL A 130 9.90 8.02 1.77
N ARG A 131 11.21 7.89 1.57
CA ARG A 131 11.74 7.19 0.39
C ARG A 131 11.44 5.71 0.43
N LEU A 132 11.55 5.08 1.60
CA LEU A 132 11.17 3.68 1.76
C LEU A 132 9.69 3.45 1.40
N SER A 133 8.79 4.33 1.84
CA SER A 133 7.37 4.24 1.48
C SER A 133 7.09 4.42 -0.02
N VAL A 134 7.90 5.21 -0.71
CA VAL A 134 7.83 5.35 -2.18
C VAL A 134 8.22 4.04 -2.86
N VAL A 135 9.33 3.43 -2.44
CA VAL A 135 9.78 2.13 -2.98
C VAL A 135 8.74 1.05 -2.74
N GLU A 136 8.11 1.02 -1.56
CA GLU A 136 7.04 0.08 -1.28
C GLU A 136 5.83 0.28 -2.19
N ASN A 137 5.33 1.51 -2.32
CA ASN A 137 4.20 1.79 -3.21
C ASN A 137 4.52 1.41 -4.66
N GLU A 138 5.74 1.68 -5.13
CA GLU A 138 6.20 1.31 -6.46
C GLU A 138 6.22 -0.21 -6.63
N SER A 139 6.80 -0.94 -5.66
CA SER A 139 6.86 -2.41 -5.68
C SER A 139 5.48 -3.05 -5.64
N LEU A 140 4.55 -2.52 -4.85
CA LEU A 140 3.18 -3.02 -4.80
C LEU A 140 2.40 -2.74 -6.10
N LEU A 141 2.63 -1.61 -6.76
CA LEU A 141 1.92 -1.25 -8.00
C LEU A 141 2.53 -1.91 -9.24
N HIS A 142 3.85 -1.93 -9.35
CA HIS A 142 4.56 -2.35 -10.57
C HIS A 142 5.30 -3.68 -10.42
N GLY A 143 5.43 -4.20 -9.21
CA GLY A 143 6.20 -5.41 -8.92
C GLY A 143 7.66 -5.11 -8.59
N THR A 144 8.36 -6.15 -8.16
CA THR A 144 9.80 -6.13 -7.86
C THR A 144 10.61 -6.73 -9.00
N ALA A 145 11.85 -6.28 -9.17
CA ALA A 145 12.71 -6.73 -10.26
C ALA A 145 13.03 -8.23 -10.19
N ASP A 146 13.05 -8.80 -8.98
CA ASP A 146 13.23 -10.24 -8.74
C ASP A 146 11.96 -11.06 -8.96
N GLY A 147 10.82 -10.41 -9.22
CA GLY A 147 9.52 -11.04 -9.41
C GLY A 147 8.89 -11.61 -8.12
N ALA A 148 9.46 -11.32 -6.94
CA ALA A 148 8.91 -11.77 -5.66
C ALA A 148 7.55 -11.16 -5.36
N ILE A 149 7.32 -9.93 -5.79
CA ILE A 149 6.02 -9.26 -5.76
C ILE A 149 5.58 -9.01 -7.20
N THR A 150 4.42 -9.53 -7.57
CA THR A 150 3.75 -9.18 -8.82
C THR A 150 2.99 -7.87 -8.62
N GLY A 151 3.22 -6.89 -9.48
CA GLY A 151 2.58 -5.58 -9.37
C GLY A 151 1.06 -5.65 -9.58
N LEU A 152 0.32 -4.91 -8.77
CA LEU A 152 -1.15 -4.90 -8.81
C LEU A 152 -1.71 -4.37 -10.15
N LEU A 153 -0.99 -3.49 -10.84
CA LEU A 153 -1.40 -2.96 -12.15
C LEU A 153 -1.29 -3.98 -13.29
N GLY A 154 -0.38 -4.94 -13.17
CA GLY A 154 -0.17 -6.00 -14.17
C GLY A 154 -0.50 -7.39 -13.64
N LEU A 155 -1.34 -7.48 -12.61
CA LEU A 155 -1.62 -8.73 -11.92
C LEU A 155 -2.34 -9.73 -12.83
N PRO A 156 -1.79 -10.94 -13.04
CA PRO A 156 -2.48 -11.97 -13.81
C PRO A 156 -3.82 -12.34 -13.19
N GLY A 157 -4.87 -12.37 -14.00
CA GLY A 157 -6.23 -12.67 -13.57
C GLY A 157 -7.01 -11.46 -13.02
N SER A 158 -6.38 -10.30 -12.88
CA SER A 158 -7.11 -9.04 -12.65
C SER A 158 -7.84 -8.60 -13.91
N ARG A 159 -8.76 -7.67 -13.76
CA ARG A 159 -9.56 -7.12 -14.86
C ARG A 159 -8.92 -5.83 -15.38
N SER A 160 -9.23 -5.52 -16.63
CA SER A 160 -8.89 -4.25 -17.25
C SER A 160 -10.07 -3.69 -18.03
N ALA A 161 -10.24 -2.37 -18.00
CA ALA A 161 -11.25 -1.66 -18.77
C ALA A 161 -10.68 -0.36 -19.33
N GLU A 162 -11.30 0.14 -20.39
CA GLU A 162 -11.05 1.47 -20.93
C GLU A 162 -12.35 2.29 -20.83
N SER A 163 -12.21 3.58 -20.50
CA SER A 163 -13.34 4.48 -20.39
C SER A 163 -13.04 5.83 -21.03
N HIS A 164 -14.02 6.33 -21.78
CA HIS A 164 -14.07 7.67 -22.36
C HIS A 164 -15.16 8.53 -21.71
N ASP A 165 -15.83 8.02 -20.68
CA ASP A 165 -16.85 8.74 -19.94
C ASP A 165 -16.22 9.72 -18.95
N ASP A 166 -17.04 10.52 -18.31
CA ASP A 166 -16.61 11.33 -17.18
C ASP A 166 -16.12 10.45 -16.02
N LEU A 167 -15.36 11.05 -15.11
CA LEU A 167 -14.70 10.32 -14.02
C LEU A 167 -15.70 9.66 -13.05
N ALA A 168 -16.85 10.33 -12.78
CA ALA A 168 -17.88 9.79 -11.90
C ALA A 168 -18.52 8.52 -12.51
N THR A 169 -18.91 8.60 -13.76
CA THR A 169 -19.47 7.46 -14.53
C THR A 169 -18.48 6.32 -14.64
N THR A 170 -17.19 6.63 -14.92
CA THR A 170 -16.11 5.65 -14.99
C THR A 170 -15.96 4.87 -13.69
N VAL A 171 -15.85 5.57 -12.55
CA VAL A 171 -15.69 4.93 -11.24
C VAL A 171 -16.94 4.14 -10.85
N THR A 172 -18.12 4.70 -11.07
CA THR A 172 -19.38 4.02 -10.70
C THR A 172 -19.58 2.74 -11.49
N ARG A 173 -19.31 2.76 -12.81
CA ARG A 173 -19.41 1.57 -13.65
C ARG A 173 -18.40 0.50 -13.24
N ALA A 174 -17.14 0.90 -13.05
CA ALA A 174 -16.10 -0.04 -12.65
C ALA A 174 -16.38 -0.65 -11.26
N ALA A 175 -16.89 0.14 -10.31
CA ALA A 175 -17.32 -0.36 -9.01
C ALA A 175 -18.43 -1.41 -9.15
N GLY A 176 -19.47 -1.12 -9.93
CA GLY A 176 -20.54 -2.09 -10.23
C GLY A 176 -20.01 -3.38 -10.83
N GLU A 177 -19.12 -3.30 -11.83
CA GLU A 177 -18.50 -4.48 -12.43
C GLU A 177 -17.66 -5.30 -11.45
N ILE A 178 -16.98 -4.67 -10.48
CA ILE A 178 -16.24 -5.37 -9.43
C ILE A 178 -17.21 -6.12 -8.51
N GLU A 179 -18.30 -5.47 -8.10
CA GLU A 179 -19.31 -6.08 -7.23
C GLU A 179 -20.02 -7.25 -7.90
N GLU A 180 -20.22 -7.21 -9.21
CA GLU A 180 -20.74 -8.34 -9.99
C GLU A 180 -19.83 -9.58 -9.95
N THR A 181 -18.55 -9.43 -9.60
CA THR A 181 -17.64 -10.57 -9.39
C THR A 181 -17.67 -11.11 -7.96
N GLY A 182 -18.56 -10.60 -7.11
CA GLY A 182 -18.68 -11.00 -5.70
C GLY A 182 -17.73 -10.23 -4.77
N GLY A 183 -16.95 -9.26 -5.28
CA GLY A 183 -16.15 -8.34 -4.49
C GLY A 183 -16.96 -7.15 -3.99
N SER A 184 -16.31 -6.29 -3.22
CA SER A 184 -16.82 -4.98 -2.85
C SER A 184 -15.79 -3.93 -3.29
N CYS A 185 -16.21 -2.90 -4.01
CA CYS A 185 -15.27 -1.84 -4.38
C CYS A 185 -14.96 -0.97 -3.16
N ASP A 186 -13.92 -1.33 -2.41
CA ASP A 186 -13.52 -0.65 -1.17
C ASP A 186 -12.43 0.41 -1.39
N GLY A 187 -11.76 0.41 -2.54
CA GLY A 187 -10.64 1.29 -2.79
C GLY A 187 -10.44 1.72 -4.25
N VAL A 188 -9.85 2.90 -4.38
CA VAL A 188 -9.36 3.47 -5.64
C VAL A 188 -7.97 4.05 -5.40
N VAL A 189 -7.01 3.69 -6.25
CA VAL A 189 -5.69 4.34 -6.31
C VAL A 189 -5.59 5.14 -7.59
N ALA A 190 -5.25 6.42 -7.47
CA ALA A 190 -5.17 7.35 -8.59
C ALA A 190 -3.85 8.14 -8.60
N HIS A 191 -3.50 8.70 -9.76
CA HIS A 191 -2.47 9.72 -9.85
C HIS A 191 -2.94 11.01 -9.13
N PRO A 192 -2.05 11.82 -8.52
CA PRO A 192 -2.44 13.07 -7.86
C PRO A 192 -3.25 14.02 -8.75
N GLU A 193 -2.96 14.09 -10.03
CA GLU A 193 -3.71 14.93 -10.97
C GLU A 193 -5.18 14.50 -11.07
N THR A 194 -5.42 13.20 -11.22
CA THR A 194 -6.78 12.63 -11.28
C THR A 194 -7.49 12.75 -9.94
N TYR A 195 -6.77 12.55 -8.82
CA TYR A 195 -7.32 12.78 -7.49
C TYR A 195 -7.83 14.23 -7.31
N TRP A 196 -7.08 15.23 -7.77
CA TRP A 196 -7.50 16.62 -7.65
C TRP A 196 -8.65 17.00 -8.60
N LYS A 197 -8.81 16.29 -9.73
CA LYS A 197 -10.04 16.35 -10.53
C LYS A 197 -11.24 15.84 -9.73
N MET A 198 -11.10 14.70 -9.01
CA MET A 198 -12.15 14.18 -8.11
C MET A 198 -12.53 15.19 -7.00
N VAL A 199 -11.52 15.89 -6.42
CA VAL A 199 -11.79 16.94 -5.42
C VAL A 199 -12.62 18.09 -6.03
N ARG A 200 -12.22 18.58 -7.20
CA ARG A 200 -12.91 19.68 -7.90
C ARG A 200 -14.36 19.33 -8.22
N ASP A 201 -14.62 18.07 -8.55
CA ASP A 201 -15.92 17.59 -9.00
C ASP A 201 -16.75 16.98 -7.84
N ASP A 202 -16.38 17.26 -6.57
CA ASP A 202 -17.01 16.78 -5.32
C ASP A 202 -17.22 15.26 -5.24
N LEU A 203 -16.39 14.48 -5.96
CA LEU A 203 -16.54 13.01 -6.03
C LEU A 203 -16.03 12.31 -4.76
N LEU A 204 -15.03 12.87 -4.05
CA LEU A 204 -14.44 12.21 -2.89
C LEU A 204 -15.46 11.94 -1.78
N VAL A 205 -16.34 12.90 -1.49
CA VAL A 205 -17.41 12.77 -0.48
C VAL A 205 -18.41 11.70 -0.91
N ARG A 206 -18.77 11.66 -2.19
CA ARG A 206 -19.69 10.64 -2.74
C ARG A 206 -19.09 9.24 -2.63
N PHE A 207 -17.81 9.08 -2.99
CA PHE A 207 -17.11 7.78 -2.89
C PHE A 207 -16.96 7.34 -1.44
N GLN A 208 -16.60 8.26 -0.54
CA GLN A 208 -16.52 7.97 0.90
C GLN A 208 -17.86 7.50 1.47
N ASN A 209 -18.98 8.16 1.08
CA ASN A 209 -20.32 7.75 1.50
C ASN A 209 -20.73 6.37 0.93
N ALA A 210 -20.17 5.97 -0.21
CA ALA A 210 -20.32 4.64 -0.78
C ALA A 210 -19.33 3.60 -0.20
N GLY A 211 -18.51 3.97 0.79
CA GLY A 211 -17.52 3.08 1.39
C GLY A 211 -16.20 2.97 0.61
N ILE A 212 -16.02 3.76 -0.44
CA ILE A 212 -14.83 3.73 -1.29
C ILE A 212 -13.75 4.69 -0.75
N THR A 213 -12.59 4.15 -0.42
CA THR A 213 -11.42 4.94 -0.01
C THR A 213 -10.60 5.32 -1.23
N VAL A 214 -10.39 6.62 -1.45
CA VAL A 214 -9.54 7.09 -2.57
C VAL A 214 -8.14 7.44 -2.07
N SER A 215 -7.16 6.69 -2.53
CA SER A 215 -5.74 6.93 -2.31
C SER A 215 -5.07 7.55 -3.53
N ARG A 216 -3.98 8.28 -3.31
CA ARG A 216 -3.23 8.91 -4.40
C ARG A 216 -1.73 8.66 -4.27
N THR A 217 -1.10 8.35 -5.39
CA THR A 217 0.36 8.26 -5.49
C THR A 217 0.83 8.64 -6.89
N ARG A 218 1.97 9.33 -6.97
CA ARG A 218 2.61 9.65 -8.26
C ARG A 218 3.14 8.43 -9.01
N MET A 219 3.13 7.25 -8.37
CA MET A 219 3.53 5.98 -8.99
C MET A 219 2.42 5.44 -9.91
N MET A 220 1.19 5.93 -9.79
CA MET A 220 0.11 5.62 -10.74
C MET A 220 0.32 6.37 -12.05
N PRO A 221 0.08 5.75 -13.22
CA PRO A 221 -0.06 6.47 -14.49
C PRO A 221 -1.20 7.50 -14.41
N LYS A 222 -1.06 8.63 -15.11
CA LYS A 222 -2.02 9.73 -15.03
C LYS A 222 -3.41 9.38 -15.56
N ASP A 223 -3.44 8.46 -16.50
CA ASP A 223 -4.65 8.02 -17.21
C ASP A 223 -5.20 6.69 -16.67
N THR A 224 -4.72 6.23 -15.51
CA THR A 224 -5.09 4.91 -14.99
C THR A 224 -5.60 5.02 -13.55
N LEU A 225 -6.69 4.31 -13.27
CA LEU A 225 -7.21 4.05 -11.93
C LEU A 225 -7.01 2.56 -11.62
N LEU A 226 -6.55 2.25 -10.42
CA LEU A 226 -6.60 0.89 -9.88
C LEU A 226 -7.73 0.83 -8.86
N MET A 227 -8.71 -0.03 -9.09
CA MET A 227 -9.93 -0.11 -8.29
C MET A 227 -10.16 -1.55 -7.84
N GLY A 228 -10.87 -1.75 -6.75
CA GLY A 228 -11.27 -3.09 -6.35
C GLY A 228 -11.59 -3.29 -4.89
N ASP A 229 -11.80 -4.56 -4.54
CA ASP A 229 -11.81 -5.06 -3.19
C ASP A 229 -10.39 -5.45 -2.79
N PHE A 230 -9.63 -4.46 -2.36
CA PHE A 230 -8.22 -4.66 -2.03
C PHE A 230 -8.01 -5.62 -0.86
N ARG A 231 -8.94 -5.62 0.11
CA ARG A 231 -8.83 -6.43 1.32
C ARG A 231 -9.13 -7.91 1.06
N ALA A 232 -10.10 -8.20 0.19
CA ALA A 232 -10.39 -9.58 -0.21
C ALA A 232 -9.36 -10.07 -1.24
N ALA A 233 -8.95 -9.20 -2.18
CA ALA A 233 -8.05 -9.59 -3.24
C ALA A 233 -6.64 -9.92 -2.74
N CYS A 234 -6.11 -9.17 -1.77
CA CYS A 234 -4.70 -9.27 -1.41
C CYS A 234 -4.46 -9.16 0.09
N THR A 235 -3.42 -9.84 0.56
CA THR A 235 -2.86 -9.67 1.90
C THR A 235 -1.39 -9.28 1.81
N LEU A 236 -1.05 -8.14 2.39
CA LEU A 236 0.34 -7.72 2.59
C LEU A 236 0.93 -8.47 3.78
N LEU A 237 1.97 -9.23 3.53
CA LEU A 237 2.68 -10.04 4.52
C LEU A 237 3.83 -9.23 5.08
N MET A 238 3.88 -9.08 6.39
CA MET A 238 4.89 -8.30 7.09
C MET A 238 5.52 -9.13 8.21
N PRO A 239 6.81 -9.50 8.11
CA PRO A 239 7.49 -10.18 9.21
C PRO A 239 7.85 -9.25 10.37
N GLY A 240 7.51 -7.95 10.29
CA GLY A 240 7.85 -6.96 11.31
C GLY A 240 9.34 -6.58 11.31
N VAL A 241 10.14 -7.14 10.42
CA VAL A 241 11.58 -6.88 10.34
C VAL A 241 11.82 -5.67 9.44
N ALA A 242 12.29 -4.60 10.05
CA ALA A 242 12.79 -3.43 9.36
C ALA A 242 13.98 -2.88 10.12
N SER A 243 14.94 -2.30 9.41
CA SER A 243 16.13 -1.71 10.01
C SER A 243 16.51 -0.40 9.34
N ILE A 244 17.19 0.47 10.10
CA ILE A 244 17.85 1.66 9.61
C ILE A 244 19.33 1.52 9.95
N GLU A 245 20.18 1.69 8.95
CA GLU A 245 21.63 1.53 9.05
C GLU A 245 22.34 2.85 8.70
N LEU A 246 23.30 3.26 9.55
CA LEU A 246 24.20 4.37 9.27
C LEU A 246 25.40 3.88 8.48
N LEU A 247 25.50 4.35 7.24
CA LEU A 247 26.63 4.09 6.35
C LEU A 247 27.55 5.32 6.27
N PRO A 248 28.78 5.18 5.78
CA PRO A 248 29.62 6.34 5.48
C PRO A 248 28.96 7.26 4.43
N GLY A 249 28.50 8.44 4.85
CA GLY A 249 27.85 9.42 3.99
C GLY A 249 26.42 9.09 3.53
N ALA A 250 25.77 8.09 4.12
CA ALA A 250 24.40 7.72 3.77
C ALA A 250 23.65 7.06 4.94
N VAL A 251 22.33 7.01 4.81
CA VAL A 251 21.46 6.19 5.67
C VAL A 251 20.69 5.22 4.79
N ARG A 252 20.75 3.94 5.12
CA ARG A 252 19.96 2.88 4.47
C ARG A 252 18.79 2.51 5.36
N ALA A 253 17.58 2.41 4.77
CA ALA A 253 16.44 1.78 5.42
C ALA A 253 16.01 0.57 4.62
N THR A 254 15.73 -0.52 5.32
CA THR A 254 15.28 -1.78 4.73
C THR A 254 14.01 -2.25 5.42
N SER A 255 13.06 -2.75 4.65
CA SER A 255 11.87 -3.43 5.15
C SER A 255 11.64 -4.70 4.35
N ARG A 256 11.14 -5.76 5.00
CA ARG A 256 10.80 -7.02 4.35
C ARG A 256 9.29 -7.14 4.24
N ILE A 257 8.80 -7.43 3.05
CA ILE A 257 7.38 -7.63 2.78
C ILE A 257 7.15 -8.76 1.79
N GLY A 258 5.91 -9.26 1.73
CA GLY A 258 5.43 -10.15 0.68
C GLY A 258 3.99 -9.81 0.31
N LEU A 259 3.51 -10.34 -0.80
CA LEU A 259 2.14 -10.12 -1.26
C LEU A 259 1.49 -11.45 -1.59
N ALA A 260 0.45 -11.82 -0.83
CA ALA A 260 -0.41 -12.94 -1.15
C ALA A 260 -1.63 -12.43 -1.93
N VAL A 261 -1.84 -12.96 -3.13
CA VAL A 261 -2.95 -12.58 -4.02
C VAL A 261 -3.98 -13.69 -4.03
N HIS A 262 -5.11 -13.47 -3.37
CA HIS A 262 -6.18 -14.46 -3.22
C HIS A 262 -7.15 -14.45 -4.41
N LEU A 263 -7.72 -13.29 -4.70
CA LEU A 263 -8.84 -13.09 -5.64
C LEU A 263 -8.48 -11.98 -6.65
N PRO A 264 -7.60 -12.25 -7.64
CA PRO A 264 -7.12 -11.22 -8.55
C PRO A 264 -8.25 -10.55 -9.36
N GLN A 265 -9.33 -11.27 -9.65
CA GLN A 265 -10.51 -10.77 -10.38
C GLN A 265 -11.29 -9.66 -9.63
N HIS A 266 -11.05 -9.48 -8.33
CA HIS A 266 -11.61 -8.39 -7.55
C HIS A 266 -10.84 -7.07 -7.72
N LEU A 267 -9.75 -7.07 -8.50
CA LEU A 267 -9.01 -5.86 -8.87
C LEU A 267 -9.22 -5.54 -10.36
N MET A 268 -9.33 -4.26 -10.65
CA MET A 268 -9.50 -3.74 -12.00
C MET A 268 -8.60 -2.53 -12.26
N ALA A 269 -7.82 -2.59 -13.32
CA ALA A 269 -7.11 -1.43 -13.86
C ALA A 269 -7.99 -0.75 -14.92
N VAL A 270 -8.39 0.49 -14.69
CA VAL A 270 -9.23 1.25 -15.61
C VAL A 270 -8.40 2.34 -16.26
N LYS A 271 -8.22 2.25 -17.58
CA LYS A 271 -7.60 3.32 -18.36
C LYS A 271 -8.66 4.35 -18.71
N TRP A 272 -8.45 5.58 -18.26
CA TRP A 272 -9.40 6.67 -18.39
C TRP A 272 -8.85 7.77 -19.33
N HIS A 273 -9.61 8.11 -20.35
CA HIS A 273 -9.24 9.05 -21.41
C HIS A 273 -10.05 10.35 -21.32
N GLY A 274 -10.18 10.93 -20.11
CA GLY A 274 -10.95 12.15 -19.89
C GLY A 274 -10.16 13.45 -19.84
#